data_cae9976965763b68601bd51e2aab3ee4
#
_entry.id   cae9976965763b68601bd51e2aab3ee4
#
_cell.length_a   1.000
_cell.length_b   1.000
_cell.length_c   1.000
_cell.angle_alpha   90.00
_cell.angle_beta   90.00
_cell.angle_gamma   90.00
#
_symmetry.space_group_name_H-M   'P 1'
#
loop_
_entity.id
_entity.type
_entity.pdbx_description
1 polymer ?
#
loop_
_entity_poly.entity_id
_entity_poly.type
_entity_poly.pdbx_seq_one_letter_code
_entity_poly.pdbx_strand_id
1 'polypeptide(L)'
;GGLTFAKSYSEVYSALTDAQKAIAERNTLLNTGADASEPNGAGAAGEGSEGTFYSGTNVQVEGVDEGDIVKTDGKYIYILRGSEMVVMQADGKDVTDVSNVFVGQDWEQTTTEDGLAHTQEKLPTELYLADGRAVVISSYSDWTATGGTDDKVTGFGKDYVAVDIYDVTDPAAPALVKSFGQDGYKIASRMIDGVLYLCSSYYPANPEKGDETTFAPRLYDGDAATVVPCGSIGLM
;
A
#
# COMPACT_ATOMS: atom_id res chain seq x y z
N GLY A 1 -7.99 -24.52 -14.62
CA GLY A 1 -6.59 -24.33 -15.03
C GLY A 1 -5.74 -24.25 -13.78
N GLY A 2 -4.52 -24.75 -13.82
CA GLY A 2 -3.57 -24.59 -12.73
C GLY A 2 -2.74 -23.33 -12.95
N LEU A 3 -2.19 -22.76 -11.89
CA LEU A 3 -1.23 -21.67 -11.95
C LEU A 3 0.02 -22.14 -12.71
N THR A 4 0.43 -21.42 -13.73
CA THR A 4 1.69 -21.65 -14.43
C THR A 4 2.50 -20.36 -14.45
N PHE A 5 3.83 -20.45 -14.41
CA PHE A 5 4.68 -19.27 -14.50
C PHE A 5 4.99 -18.90 -15.95
N ALA A 6 5.00 -17.61 -16.23
CA ALA A 6 5.29 -17.12 -17.58
C ALA A 6 6.72 -17.44 -18.01
N LYS A 7 6.90 -17.77 -19.29
CA LYS A 7 8.21 -18.05 -19.89
C LYS A 7 8.80 -16.82 -20.58
N SER A 8 7.97 -15.83 -20.86
CA SER A 8 8.38 -14.57 -21.50
C SER A 8 7.42 -13.45 -21.15
N TYR A 9 7.88 -12.20 -21.28
CA TYR A 9 7.01 -11.03 -21.15
C TYR A 9 5.94 -10.97 -22.25
N SER A 10 6.16 -11.58 -23.42
CA SER A 10 5.15 -11.70 -24.45
C SER A 10 3.94 -12.54 -24.01
N GLU A 11 4.16 -13.60 -23.22
CA GLU A 11 3.07 -14.38 -22.61
C GLU A 11 2.31 -13.55 -21.56
N VAL A 12 3.03 -12.79 -20.72
CA VAL A 12 2.44 -11.89 -19.74
C VAL A 12 1.56 -10.82 -20.44
N TYR A 13 2.09 -10.19 -21.49
CA TYR A 13 1.37 -9.21 -22.27
C TYR A 13 0.08 -9.78 -22.88
N SER A 14 0.16 -10.97 -23.48
CA SER A 14 -1.01 -11.62 -24.09
C SER A 14 -2.08 -11.95 -23.05
N ALA A 15 -1.69 -12.55 -21.92
CA ALA A 15 -2.63 -12.87 -20.84
C ALA A 15 -3.30 -11.61 -20.26
N LEU A 16 -2.54 -10.53 -20.08
CA LEU A 16 -3.06 -9.23 -19.60
C LEU A 16 -4.07 -8.66 -20.59
N THR A 17 -3.74 -8.59 -21.87
CA THR A 17 -4.63 -8.01 -22.90
C THR A 17 -5.89 -8.83 -23.10
N ASP A 18 -5.80 -10.17 -23.02
CA ASP A 18 -6.96 -11.05 -23.07
C ASP A 18 -7.88 -10.85 -21.85
N ALA A 19 -7.29 -10.69 -20.66
CA ALA A 19 -8.06 -10.40 -19.44
C ALA A 19 -8.73 -9.02 -19.52
N GLN A 20 -8.04 -7.98 -19.97
CA GLN A 20 -8.63 -6.64 -20.16
C GLN A 20 -9.79 -6.67 -21.15
N LYS A 21 -9.66 -7.41 -22.26
CA LYS A 21 -10.72 -7.59 -23.24
C LYS A 21 -11.94 -8.29 -22.63
N ALA A 22 -11.73 -9.37 -21.90
CA ALA A 22 -12.81 -10.11 -21.24
C ALA A 22 -13.57 -9.24 -20.22
N ILE A 23 -12.86 -8.39 -19.45
CA ILE A 23 -13.47 -7.44 -18.51
C ILE A 23 -14.31 -6.40 -19.29
N ALA A 24 -13.78 -5.83 -20.36
CA ALA A 24 -14.50 -4.86 -21.19
C ALA A 24 -15.79 -5.44 -21.80
N GLU A 25 -15.72 -6.66 -22.32
CA GLU A 25 -16.87 -7.39 -22.86
C GLU A 25 -17.94 -7.64 -21.78
N ARG A 26 -17.52 -8.09 -20.59
CA ARG A 26 -18.41 -8.30 -19.45
C ARG A 26 -19.10 -7.00 -19.00
N ASN A 27 -18.36 -5.90 -18.91
CA ASN A 27 -18.92 -4.60 -18.52
C ASN A 27 -19.92 -4.09 -19.55
N THR A 28 -19.68 -4.33 -20.85
CA THR A 28 -20.62 -4.01 -21.91
C THR A 28 -21.93 -4.79 -21.76
N LEU A 29 -21.85 -6.09 -21.46
CA LEU A 29 -23.03 -6.93 -21.23
C LEU A 29 -23.83 -6.49 -20.00
N LEU A 30 -23.15 -6.09 -18.90
CA LEU A 30 -23.82 -5.59 -17.69
C LEU A 30 -24.50 -4.24 -17.92
N ASN A 31 -23.91 -3.35 -18.71
CA ASN A 31 -24.49 -2.04 -19.03
C ASN A 31 -25.64 -2.11 -20.04
N THR A 32 -25.76 -3.20 -20.81
CA THR A 32 -26.87 -3.42 -21.77
C THR A 32 -28.02 -4.22 -21.16
N GLY A 33 -27.85 -4.78 -19.98
CA GLY A 33 -28.82 -5.60 -19.24
C GLY A 33 -29.30 -4.97 -17.95
N ALA A 34 -30.30 -4.07 -18.07
CA ALA A 34 -31.35 -3.77 -17.09
C ALA A 34 -31.00 -3.64 -15.59
N ASP A 35 -31.44 -2.52 -15.06
CA ASP A 35 -32.26 -2.42 -13.84
C ASP A 35 -32.16 -3.64 -12.87
N ALA A 36 -31.31 -3.56 -11.88
CA ALA A 36 -31.34 -4.46 -10.73
C ALA A 36 -31.03 -3.68 -9.45
N SER A 37 -32.09 -3.53 -8.68
CA SER A 37 -32.16 -3.05 -7.30
C SER A 37 -31.04 -3.57 -6.38
N GLU A 38 -30.46 -2.63 -5.62
CA GLU A 38 -29.52 -2.91 -4.56
C GLU A 38 -30.13 -3.70 -3.39
N PRO A 39 -29.45 -4.67 -2.82
CA PRO A 39 -29.79 -5.20 -1.49
C PRO A 39 -29.07 -4.40 -0.41
N ASN A 40 -29.85 -3.70 0.37
CA ASN A 40 -29.46 -2.99 1.59
C ASN A 40 -29.13 -4.04 2.69
N GLY A 41 -27.86 -4.11 3.09
CA GLY A 41 -27.39 -4.99 4.17
C GLY A 41 -26.97 -4.19 5.39
N ALA A 42 -27.85 -4.11 6.39
CA ALA A 42 -27.57 -3.53 7.68
C ALA A 42 -26.63 -4.43 8.51
N GLY A 43 -25.49 -3.92 8.92
CA GLY A 43 -24.59 -4.57 9.88
C GLY A 43 -24.95 -4.18 11.32
N ALA A 44 -25.09 -5.19 12.18
CA ALA A 44 -25.41 -5.03 13.59
C ALA A 44 -24.16 -4.69 14.41
N ALA A 45 -24.30 -3.68 15.28
CA ALA A 45 -23.31 -3.32 16.30
C ALA A 45 -23.42 -4.30 17.47
N GLY A 46 -22.28 -4.82 17.95
CA GLY A 46 -22.16 -5.59 19.18
C GLY A 46 -21.60 -4.71 20.30
N GLU A 47 -22.34 -4.67 21.40
CA GLU A 47 -22.02 -3.90 22.61
C GLU A 47 -20.89 -4.55 23.42
N GLY A 48 -20.10 -3.69 24.07
CA GLY A 48 -18.92 -4.00 24.82
C GLY A 48 -19.13 -4.61 26.19
N SER A 49 -18.09 -5.21 26.71
CA SER A 49 -17.90 -5.60 28.11
C SER A 49 -16.60 -4.98 28.60
N GLU A 50 -16.72 -4.20 29.68
CA GLU A 50 -15.60 -3.62 30.43
C GLU A 50 -14.76 -4.72 31.08
N GLY A 51 -13.48 -4.73 30.75
CA GLY A 51 -12.49 -5.53 31.44
C GLY A 51 -11.10 -4.95 31.13
N THR A 52 -10.46 -4.38 32.15
CA THR A 52 -9.07 -3.93 32.13
C THR A 52 -8.13 -5.10 31.90
N PHE A 53 -7.93 -5.46 30.65
CA PHE A 53 -6.82 -6.31 30.22
C PHE A 53 -6.19 -5.71 28.99
N TYR A 54 -4.91 -5.38 29.09
CA TYR A 54 -4.04 -5.13 27.97
C TYR A 54 -4.06 -6.40 27.10
N SER A 55 -4.87 -6.42 26.09
CA SER A 55 -4.78 -7.45 25.09
C SER A 55 -3.82 -6.95 24.02
N GLY A 56 -2.81 -7.73 23.71
CA GLY A 56 -2.13 -7.60 22.43
C GLY A 56 -3.19 -7.45 21.33
N THR A 57 -2.93 -6.64 20.30
CA THR A 57 -3.79 -6.44 19.12
C THR A 57 -4.54 -7.73 18.85
N ASN A 58 -5.85 -7.66 18.60
CA ASN A 58 -6.73 -8.82 18.44
C ASN A 58 -6.25 -9.72 17.29
N VAL A 59 -5.19 -10.50 17.56
CA VAL A 59 -4.53 -11.38 16.60
C VAL A 59 -5.46 -12.57 16.42
N GLN A 60 -6.09 -12.70 15.27
CA GLN A 60 -6.98 -13.83 14.96
C GLN A 60 -6.24 -15.17 14.94
N VAL A 61 -4.93 -15.16 14.74
CA VAL A 61 -4.06 -16.34 14.72
C VAL A 61 -2.77 -16.03 15.49
N GLU A 62 -2.41 -16.84 16.47
CA GLU A 62 -1.19 -16.69 17.26
C GLU A 62 0.05 -16.68 16.33
N GLY A 63 0.95 -15.69 16.52
CA GLY A 63 2.15 -15.51 15.69
C GLY A 63 1.96 -14.73 14.39
N VAL A 64 0.73 -14.30 14.07
CA VAL A 64 0.44 -13.45 12.91
C VAL A 64 0.07 -12.06 13.39
N ASP A 65 0.91 -11.06 13.12
CA ASP A 65 0.62 -9.65 13.45
C ASP A 65 -0.09 -8.94 12.28
N GLU A 66 -1.07 -8.11 12.62
CA GLU A 66 -1.82 -7.27 11.68
C GLU A 66 -1.34 -5.83 11.78
N GLY A 67 -1.30 -5.12 10.64
CA GLY A 67 -0.99 -3.69 10.62
C GLY A 67 -2.11 -2.89 11.26
N ASP A 68 -1.72 -1.84 12.01
CA ASP A 68 -2.63 -0.89 12.63
C ASP A 68 -2.02 0.50 12.60
N ILE A 69 -2.80 1.53 12.84
CA ILE A 69 -2.31 2.91 12.99
C ILE A 69 -1.72 3.17 14.39
N VAL A 70 -1.91 2.26 15.34
CA VAL A 70 -1.37 2.34 16.71
C VAL A 70 -0.74 1.02 17.10
N LYS A 71 0.50 1.06 17.55
CA LYS A 71 1.23 -0.10 18.08
C LYS A 71 1.95 0.25 19.38
N THR A 72 2.26 -0.75 20.19
CA THR A 72 3.01 -0.56 21.42
C THR A 72 3.99 -1.71 21.65
N ASP A 73 5.12 -1.40 22.22
CA ASP A 73 6.11 -2.36 22.73
C ASP A 73 5.99 -2.63 24.24
N GLY A 74 4.91 -2.10 24.84
CA GLY A 74 4.63 -2.22 26.28
C GLY A 74 5.15 -1.04 27.11
N LYS A 75 6.03 -0.21 26.59
CA LYS A 75 6.56 0.99 27.24
C LYS A 75 6.26 2.26 26.43
N TYR A 76 6.37 2.15 25.11
CA TYR A 76 6.09 3.24 24.18
C TYR A 76 4.88 2.90 23.33
N ILE A 77 4.18 3.93 22.91
CA ILE A 77 3.06 3.87 21.98
C ILE A 77 3.51 4.62 20.72
N TYR A 78 3.37 3.97 19.58
CA TYR A 78 3.67 4.49 18.26
C TYR A 78 2.37 4.71 17.51
N ILE A 79 2.14 5.91 17.00
CA ILE A 79 0.87 6.31 16.38
C ILE A 79 1.15 6.94 15.02
N LEU A 80 0.50 6.45 13.97
CA LEU A 80 0.45 7.15 12.69
C LEU A 80 -0.64 8.22 12.75
N ARG A 81 -0.25 9.48 12.50
CA ARG A 81 -1.13 10.64 12.49
C ARG A 81 -0.83 11.51 11.27
N GLY A 82 -1.65 11.39 10.23
CA GLY A 82 -1.36 12.02 8.93
C GLY A 82 -0.04 11.49 8.38
N SER A 83 0.88 12.36 8.03
CA SER A 83 2.21 12.03 7.52
C SER A 83 3.27 11.79 8.61
N GLU A 84 2.88 11.79 9.88
CA GLU A 84 3.78 11.66 11.02
C GLU A 84 3.63 10.33 11.76
N MET A 85 4.74 9.83 12.30
CA MET A 85 4.75 8.82 13.37
C MET A 85 5.09 9.53 14.69
N VAL A 86 4.14 9.53 15.61
CA VAL A 86 4.29 10.07 16.97
C VAL A 86 4.66 8.94 17.91
N VAL A 87 5.69 9.14 18.72
CA VAL A 87 6.10 8.21 19.76
C VAL A 87 5.82 8.83 21.13
N MET A 88 5.08 8.11 21.94
CA MET A 88 4.67 8.52 23.29
C MET A 88 5.15 7.49 24.30
N GLN A 89 5.53 7.92 25.49
CA GLN A 89 5.78 7.04 26.62
C GLN A 89 4.54 6.93 27.49
N ALA A 90 4.15 5.71 27.83
CA ALA A 90 3.09 5.43 28.78
C ALA A 90 3.70 5.05 30.13
N ASP A 91 3.34 5.78 31.20
CA ASP A 91 3.72 5.49 32.58
C ASP A 91 2.49 5.55 33.49
N GLY A 92 1.87 4.40 33.69
CA GLY A 92 0.62 4.29 34.44
C GLY A 92 -0.53 5.04 33.75
N LYS A 93 -0.97 6.16 34.32
CA LYS A 93 -2.03 7.00 33.76
C LYS A 93 -1.50 8.17 32.94
N ASP A 94 -0.20 8.40 32.98
CA ASP A 94 0.42 9.52 32.30
C ASP A 94 0.96 9.07 30.94
N VAL A 95 0.73 9.91 29.94
CA VAL A 95 1.24 9.72 28.58
C VAL A 95 1.98 10.99 28.19
N THR A 96 3.25 10.85 27.81
CA THR A 96 4.10 11.98 27.43
C THR A 96 4.67 11.81 26.04
N ASP A 97 4.73 12.89 25.28
CA ASP A 97 5.35 12.91 23.96
C ASP A 97 6.86 12.67 24.10
N VAL A 98 7.39 11.80 23.24
CA VAL A 98 8.82 11.46 23.20
C VAL A 98 9.46 11.99 21.94
N SER A 99 8.85 11.70 20.79
CA SER A 99 9.33 12.17 19.50
C SER A 99 8.20 12.22 18.46
N ASN A 100 8.47 12.95 17.39
CA ASN A 100 7.61 13.04 16.21
C ASN A 100 8.51 13.03 14.98
N VAL A 101 8.26 12.14 14.03
CA VAL A 101 9.03 12.01 12.80
C VAL A 101 8.11 11.94 11.59
N PHE A 102 8.45 12.68 10.53
CA PHE A 102 7.77 12.57 9.25
C PHE A 102 8.12 11.23 8.60
N VAL A 103 7.11 10.42 8.34
CA VAL A 103 7.19 9.10 7.69
C VAL A 103 6.43 9.08 6.37
N GLY A 104 5.66 10.11 6.10
CA GLY A 104 4.91 10.34 4.88
C GLY A 104 5.23 11.70 4.26
N GLN A 105 4.44 12.07 3.28
CA GLN A 105 4.45 13.38 2.62
C GLN A 105 2.99 13.73 2.33
N ASP A 106 2.57 14.91 2.81
CA ASP A 106 1.25 15.43 2.49
C ASP A 106 1.15 15.68 0.98
N TRP A 107 -0.08 15.68 0.49
CA TRP A 107 -0.36 15.99 -0.90
C TRP A 107 0.25 17.34 -1.28
N GLU A 108 1.09 17.34 -2.29
CA GLU A 108 1.75 18.51 -2.84
C GLU A 108 1.49 18.60 -4.34
N GLN A 109 1.19 19.80 -4.81
CA GLN A 109 1.10 20.10 -6.23
C GLN A 109 2.14 21.15 -6.60
N THR A 110 2.96 20.82 -7.57
CA THR A 110 3.97 21.70 -8.16
C THR A 110 3.71 21.87 -9.66
N THR A 111 4.51 22.69 -10.30
CA THR A 111 4.51 22.82 -11.75
C THR A 111 5.90 22.44 -12.26
N THR A 112 5.96 21.54 -13.22
CA THR A 112 7.20 21.13 -13.86
C THR A 112 7.79 22.28 -14.69
N GLU A 113 9.06 22.16 -15.13
CA GLU A 113 9.71 23.14 -16.00
C GLU A 113 8.96 23.35 -17.33
N ASP A 114 8.28 22.30 -17.82
CA ASP A 114 7.45 22.34 -19.02
C ASP A 114 6.02 22.88 -18.77
N GLY A 115 5.73 23.33 -17.54
CA GLY A 115 4.45 23.92 -17.16
C GLY A 115 3.34 22.92 -16.88
N LEU A 116 3.66 21.63 -16.70
CA LEU A 116 2.70 20.59 -16.37
C LEU A 116 2.43 20.52 -14.86
N ALA A 117 1.18 20.20 -14.48
CA ALA A 117 0.86 19.95 -13.08
C ALA A 117 1.46 18.61 -12.63
N HIS A 118 2.22 18.63 -11.56
CA HIS A 118 2.81 17.47 -10.92
C HIS A 118 2.31 17.38 -9.49
N THR A 119 1.84 16.19 -9.10
CA THR A 119 1.32 15.92 -7.75
C THR A 119 2.08 14.77 -7.13
N GLN A 120 2.34 14.86 -5.83
CA GLN A 120 3.02 13.84 -5.06
C GLN A 120 2.38 13.70 -3.67
N GLU A 121 2.24 12.47 -3.21
CA GLU A 121 1.73 12.15 -1.88
C GLU A 121 2.32 10.83 -1.38
N LYS A 122 2.60 10.75 -0.08
CA LYS A 122 2.94 9.51 0.60
C LYS A 122 2.15 9.43 1.90
N LEU A 123 1.09 8.61 1.90
CA LEU A 123 0.17 8.49 3.01
C LEU A 123 0.42 7.22 3.82
N PRO A 124 0.93 7.31 5.06
CA PRO A 124 1.08 6.18 5.98
C PRO A 124 -0.28 5.57 6.33
N THR A 125 -0.39 4.25 6.26
CA THR A 125 -1.64 3.52 6.46
C THR A 125 -1.57 2.45 7.53
N GLU A 126 -0.40 1.84 7.72
CA GLU A 126 -0.20 0.75 8.68
C GLU A 126 1.18 0.80 9.30
N LEU A 127 1.25 0.33 10.53
CA LEU A 127 2.46 0.24 11.34
C LEU A 127 2.60 -1.17 11.91
N TYR A 128 3.82 -1.68 11.91
CA TYR A 128 4.25 -2.87 12.63
C TYR A 128 5.43 -2.55 13.53
N LEU A 129 5.56 -3.28 14.63
CA LEU A 129 6.73 -3.22 15.51
C LEU A 129 7.35 -4.61 15.63
N ALA A 130 8.64 -4.72 15.39
CA ALA A 130 9.39 -5.95 15.56
C ALA A 130 10.85 -5.64 15.86
N ASP A 131 11.41 -6.23 16.90
CA ASP A 131 12.87 -6.22 17.22
C ASP A 131 13.52 -4.83 17.15
N GLY A 132 12.88 -3.81 17.77
CA GLY A 132 13.38 -2.43 17.77
C GLY A 132 13.27 -1.75 16.42
N ARG A 133 12.41 -2.25 15.55
CA ARG A 133 12.05 -1.64 14.26
C ARG A 133 10.59 -1.27 14.23
N ALA A 134 10.30 -0.11 13.65
CA ALA A 134 8.98 0.28 13.20
C ALA A 134 8.93 0.14 11.67
N VAL A 135 7.97 -0.62 11.16
CA VAL A 135 7.75 -0.81 9.73
C VAL A 135 6.48 -0.06 9.35
N VAL A 136 6.62 0.99 8.58
CA VAL A 136 5.52 1.84 8.12
C VAL A 136 5.17 1.48 6.68
N ILE A 137 3.91 1.13 6.46
CA ILE A 137 3.36 0.91 5.12
C ILE A 137 2.59 2.16 4.71
N SER A 138 2.90 2.66 3.51
CA SER A 138 2.26 3.86 2.95
C SER A 138 1.74 3.59 1.54
N SER A 139 0.68 4.27 1.13
CA SER A 139 0.38 4.48 -0.27
C SER A 139 1.26 5.64 -0.78
N TYR A 140 1.86 5.45 -1.94
CA TYR A 140 2.63 6.48 -2.63
C TYR A 140 2.05 6.74 -4.00
N SER A 141 1.84 8.00 -4.32
CA SER A 141 1.41 8.47 -5.63
C SER A 141 2.29 9.61 -6.09
N ASP A 142 2.70 9.56 -7.36
CA ASP A 142 3.52 10.55 -8.02
C ASP A 142 3.01 10.65 -9.46
N TRP A 143 2.38 11.77 -9.82
CA TRP A 143 1.65 11.92 -11.06
C TRP A 143 1.93 13.25 -11.74
N THR A 144 2.19 13.21 -13.05
CA THR A 144 2.31 14.40 -13.90
C THR A 144 1.22 14.42 -14.94
N ALA A 145 0.37 15.45 -14.91
CA ALA A 145 -0.69 15.65 -15.88
C ALA A 145 -0.12 16.16 -17.20
N THR A 146 -0.48 15.52 -18.33
CA THR A 146 -0.04 15.93 -19.69
C THR A 146 -1.16 16.60 -20.49
N GLY A 147 -2.39 16.64 -19.95
CA GLY A 147 -3.56 17.22 -20.59
C GLY A 147 -4.85 16.59 -20.08
N GLY A 148 -5.93 16.82 -20.79
CA GLY A 148 -7.25 16.28 -20.46
C GLY A 148 -8.32 17.35 -20.39
N THR A 149 -9.52 16.94 -19.96
CA THR A 149 -10.66 17.80 -19.62
C THR A 149 -10.97 17.63 -18.15
N ASP A 150 -11.86 18.43 -17.60
CA ASP A 150 -12.29 18.35 -16.19
C ASP A 150 -12.76 16.93 -15.78
N ASP A 151 -13.31 16.17 -16.76
CA ASP A 151 -13.79 14.81 -16.52
C ASP A 151 -12.76 13.70 -16.78
N LYS A 152 -11.63 14.01 -17.47
CA LYS A 152 -10.60 13.02 -17.82
C LYS A 152 -9.24 13.67 -17.99
N VAL A 153 -8.42 13.58 -16.95
CA VAL A 153 -7.02 13.99 -16.99
C VAL A 153 -6.17 12.86 -17.58
N THR A 154 -5.30 13.21 -18.52
CA THR A 154 -4.27 12.32 -19.05
C THR A 154 -2.93 12.68 -18.44
N GLY A 155 -2.07 11.69 -18.23
CA GLY A 155 -0.78 11.90 -17.61
C GLY A 155 0.02 10.62 -17.45
N PHE A 156 1.14 10.72 -16.78
CA PHE A 156 1.99 9.60 -16.41
C PHE A 156 2.42 9.74 -14.95
N GLY A 157 2.70 8.62 -14.33
CA GLY A 157 3.12 8.58 -12.93
C GLY A 157 3.32 7.17 -12.44
N LYS A 158 3.45 7.04 -11.14
CA LYS A 158 3.58 5.77 -10.44
C LYS A 158 2.76 5.77 -9.17
N ASP A 159 2.04 4.69 -8.96
CA ASP A 159 1.39 4.36 -7.70
C ASP A 159 2.00 3.07 -7.20
N TYR A 160 2.50 3.08 -5.96
CA TYR A 160 3.06 1.89 -5.34
C TYR A 160 2.84 1.88 -3.83
N VAL A 161 2.95 0.70 -3.25
CA VAL A 161 2.97 0.54 -1.80
C VAL A 161 4.40 0.71 -1.33
N ALA A 162 4.65 1.74 -0.53
CA ALA A 162 5.93 1.97 0.11
C ALA A 162 5.99 1.27 1.46
N VAL A 163 7.17 0.75 1.81
CA VAL A 163 7.49 0.12 3.09
C VAL A 163 8.77 0.73 3.63
N ASP A 164 8.66 1.52 4.67
CA ASP A 164 9.80 2.15 5.33
C ASP A 164 10.10 1.48 6.66
N ILE A 165 11.35 1.16 6.88
CA ILE A 165 11.85 0.54 8.10
C ILE A 165 12.62 1.59 8.89
N TYR A 166 12.15 1.89 10.09
CA TYR A 166 12.80 2.80 11.04
C TYR A 166 13.45 2.01 12.16
N ASP A 167 14.64 2.41 12.56
CA ASP A 167 15.24 2.04 13.84
C ASP A 167 14.56 2.85 14.94
N VAL A 168 13.96 2.18 15.90
CA VAL A 168 13.29 2.77 17.07
C VAL A 168 13.88 2.25 18.38
N THR A 169 15.10 1.73 18.35
CA THR A 169 15.83 1.32 19.57
C THR A 169 16.07 2.51 20.50
N ASP A 170 16.24 3.72 19.93
CA ASP A 170 16.08 4.98 20.64
C ASP A 170 14.75 5.64 20.22
N PRO A 171 13.69 5.53 21.03
CA PRO A 171 12.38 6.10 20.71
C PRO A 171 12.38 7.62 20.63
N ALA A 172 13.38 8.31 21.17
CA ALA A 172 13.53 9.75 21.09
C ALA A 172 14.10 10.22 19.73
N ALA A 173 14.70 9.30 18.97
CA ALA A 173 15.34 9.59 17.69
C ALA A 173 15.11 8.47 16.65
N PRO A 174 13.86 8.19 16.26
CA PRO A 174 13.59 7.22 15.20
C PRO A 174 14.34 7.56 13.91
N ALA A 175 15.01 6.59 13.30
CA ALA A 175 15.84 6.82 12.13
C ALA A 175 15.44 5.87 10.97
N LEU A 176 15.21 6.42 9.78
CA LEU A 176 14.96 5.61 8.58
C LEU A 176 16.20 4.76 8.26
N VAL A 177 16.03 3.45 8.18
CA VAL A 177 17.10 2.49 7.88
C VAL A 177 17.02 2.06 6.42
N LYS A 178 15.80 1.78 5.93
CA LYS A 178 15.60 1.26 4.59
C LYS A 178 14.20 1.54 4.08
N SER A 179 14.09 1.72 2.75
CA SER A 179 12.82 1.85 2.04
C SER A 179 12.73 0.79 0.95
N PHE A 180 11.56 0.18 0.86
CA PHE A 180 11.18 -0.74 -0.20
C PHE A 180 9.85 -0.31 -0.80
N GLY A 181 9.46 -0.94 -1.91
CA GLY A 181 8.12 -0.77 -2.46
C GLY A 181 7.79 -1.79 -3.52
N GLN A 182 6.51 -1.86 -3.87
CA GLN A 182 6.01 -2.63 -5.00
C GLN A 182 4.84 -1.92 -5.66
N ASP A 183 4.79 -1.97 -6.99
CA ASP A 183 3.74 -1.33 -7.79
C ASP A 183 2.33 -1.75 -7.34
N GLY A 184 1.40 -0.83 -7.47
CA GLY A 184 -0.02 -1.02 -7.27
C GLY A 184 -0.54 -0.57 -5.91
N TYR A 185 -1.77 -0.94 -5.61
CA TYR A 185 -2.50 -0.57 -4.39
C TYR A 185 -2.50 -1.71 -3.40
N LYS A 186 -2.26 -1.42 -2.13
CA LYS A 186 -2.26 -2.43 -1.07
C LYS A 186 -3.62 -3.13 -0.97
N ILE A 187 -3.60 -4.46 -0.97
CA ILE A 187 -4.77 -5.30 -0.66
C ILE A 187 -4.70 -5.76 0.79
N ALA A 188 -3.55 -6.30 1.20
CA ALA A 188 -3.35 -6.85 2.53
C ALA A 188 -1.87 -6.86 2.90
N SER A 189 -1.61 -6.83 4.18
CA SER A 189 -0.30 -7.08 4.76
C SER A 189 -0.42 -7.93 6.02
N ARG A 190 0.61 -8.69 6.33
CA ARG A 190 0.74 -9.47 7.57
C ARG A 190 2.21 -9.59 7.93
N MET A 191 2.52 -9.56 9.22
CA MET A 191 3.85 -9.88 9.70
C MET A 191 3.81 -11.21 10.44
N ILE A 192 4.68 -12.15 10.04
CA ILE A 192 4.79 -13.49 10.62
C ILE A 192 6.26 -13.71 10.92
N ASP A 193 6.60 -13.96 12.18
CA ASP A 193 7.99 -14.19 12.64
C ASP A 193 8.97 -13.11 12.14
N GLY A 194 8.56 -11.83 12.18
CA GLY A 194 9.38 -10.71 11.73
C GLY A 194 9.50 -10.56 10.21
N VAL A 195 8.80 -11.39 9.42
CA VAL A 195 8.74 -11.29 7.95
C VAL A 195 7.44 -10.62 7.53
N LEU A 196 7.56 -9.50 6.80
CA LEU A 196 6.41 -8.81 6.23
C LEU A 196 5.98 -9.48 4.91
N TYR A 197 4.73 -9.93 4.86
CA TYR A 197 4.04 -10.37 3.66
C TYR A 197 3.13 -9.24 3.18
N LEU A 198 3.37 -8.75 1.97
CA LEU A 198 2.63 -7.64 1.38
C LEU A 198 2.00 -8.08 0.06
N CYS A 199 0.69 -7.87 -0.08
CA CYS A 199 -0.06 -8.11 -1.30
C CYS A 199 -0.56 -6.77 -1.85
N SER A 200 -0.30 -6.51 -3.13
CA SER A 200 -0.84 -5.37 -3.87
C SER A 200 -1.55 -5.82 -5.14
N SER A 201 -2.42 -4.97 -5.65
CA SER A 201 -3.08 -5.10 -6.94
C SER A 201 -2.54 -4.06 -7.89
N TYR A 202 -1.99 -4.49 -9.01
CA TYR A 202 -1.40 -3.62 -10.02
C TYR A 202 -2.20 -3.68 -11.32
N TYR A 203 -2.50 -2.51 -11.88
CA TYR A 203 -3.24 -2.36 -13.14
C TYR A 203 -2.47 -1.44 -14.08
N PRO A 204 -1.77 -1.97 -15.07
CA PRO A 204 -1.08 -1.15 -16.05
C PRO A 204 -2.09 -0.39 -16.92
N ALA A 205 -1.88 0.92 -17.04
CA ALA A 205 -2.80 1.80 -17.75
C ALA A 205 -2.74 1.62 -19.29
N ASN A 206 -1.53 1.56 -19.83
CA ASN A 206 -1.28 1.53 -21.27
C ASN A 206 -0.18 0.51 -21.60
N PRO A 207 -0.47 -0.79 -21.59
CA PRO A 207 0.52 -1.81 -21.89
C PRO A 207 0.96 -1.75 -23.36
N GLU A 208 2.27 -1.70 -23.61
CA GLU A 208 2.85 -1.67 -24.94
C GLU A 208 3.56 -2.98 -25.24
N LYS A 209 3.24 -3.59 -26.39
CA LYS A 209 3.85 -4.85 -26.79
C LYS A 209 5.34 -4.68 -27.05
N GLY A 210 6.17 -5.44 -26.31
CA GLY A 210 7.62 -5.42 -26.45
C GLY A 210 8.33 -4.42 -25.51
N ASP A 211 7.57 -3.71 -24.67
CA ASP A 211 8.10 -2.91 -23.59
C ASP A 211 7.50 -3.38 -22.26
N GLU A 212 8.19 -4.26 -21.55
CA GLU A 212 7.76 -4.82 -20.27
C GLU A 212 7.65 -3.79 -19.16
N THR A 213 8.33 -2.66 -19.28
CA THR A 213 8.27 -1.59 -18.26
C THR A 213 6.91 -0.91 -18.20
N THR A 214 6.07 -1.09 -19.24
CA THR A 214 4.73 -0.52 -19.32
C THR A 214 3.66 -1.41 -18.71
N PHE A 215 3.94 -2.68 -18.45
CA PHE A 215 2.90 -3.61 -17.99
C PHE A 215 3.35 -4.62 -16.91
N ALA A 216 4.64 -4.90 -16.78
CA ALA A 216 5.11 -5.76 -15.70
C ALA A 216 5.31 -4.93 -14.41
N PRO A 217 4.89 -5.43 -13.23
CA PRO A 217 5.05 -4.70 -11.99
C PRO A 217 6.52 -4.52 -11.63
N ARG A 218 6.83 -3.47 -10.87
CA ARG A 218 8.18 -3.16 -10.38
C ARG A 218 8.27 -3.36 -8.88
N LEU A 219 9.46 -3.70 -8.44
CA LEU A 219 9.88 -3.65 -7.04
C LEU A 219 10.86 -2.49 -6.88
N TYR A 220 10.79 -1.81 -5.75
CA TYR A 220 11.62 -0.66 -5.40
C TYR A 220 12.54 -1.01 -4.22
N ASP A 221 13.80 -0.58 -4.30
CA ASP A 221 14.79 -0.60 -3.21
C ASP A 221 15.41 0.80 -3.14
N GLY A 222 14.90 1.63 -2.21
CA GLY A 222 15.12 3.07 -2.25
C GLY A 222 14.59 3.66 -3.56
N ASP A 223 15.45 4.41 -4.27
CA ASP A 223 15.12 5.02 -5.56
C ASP A 223 15.25 4.07 -6.77
N ALA A 224 15.84 2.89 -6.55
CA ALA A 224 16.02 1.91 -7.62
C ALA A 224 14.74 1.12 -7.88
N ALA A 225 14.33 1.04 -9.15
CA ALA A 225 13.18 0.25 -9.59
C ALA A 225 13.64 -0.91 -10.47
N THR A 226 13.12 -2.10 -10.21
CA THR A 226 13.41 -3.32 -10.98
C THR A 226 12.12 -3.99 -11.40
N VAL A 227 11.97 -4.28 -12.69
CA VAL A 227 10.83 -5.04 -13.23
C VAL A 227 10.85 -6.46 -12.69
N VAL A 228 9.71 -6.95 -12.22
CA VAL A 228 9.55 -8.34 -11.76
C VAL A 228 9.86 -9.31 -12.90
N PRO A 229 10.80 -10.26 -12.74
CA PRO A 229 11.15 -11.22 -13.79
C PRO A 229 9.91 -12.00 -14.26
N CYS A 230 9.75 -12.20 -15.56
CA CYS A 230 8.59 -12.91 -16.12
C CYS A 230 8.38 -14.30 -15.51
N GLY A 231 9.46 -15.02 -15.20
CA GLY A 231 9.41 -16.32 -14.53
C GLY A 231 8.89 -16.29 -13.09
N SER A 232 8.68 -15.11 -12.51
CA SER A 232 8.02 -14.91 -11.20
C SER A 232 6.55 -14.51 -11.35
N ILE A 233 6.04 -14.34 -12.57
CA ILE A 233 4.65 -13.95 -12.86
C ILE A 233 3.83 -15.20 -13.18
N GLY A 234 2.85 -15.47 -12.33
CA GLY A 234 1.90 -16.56 -12.51
C GLY A 234 0.77 -16.20 -13.46
N LEU A 235 0.43 -17.12 -14.37
CA LEU A 235 -0.69 -17.03 -15.29
C LEU A 235 -1.75 -18.09 -14.93
N MET A 236 -3.04 -17.73 -14.98
CA MET A 236 -4.19 -18.60 -14.70
C MET A 236 -5.08 -18.77 -15.93
#